data_b0f62bbbf10cdff203a3cc9f26ba2877
#
_entry.id   b0f62bbbf10cdff203a3cc9f26ba2877
#
_cell.length_a   1.000
_cell.length_b   1.000
_cell.length_c   1.000
_cell.angle_alpha   90.00
_cell.angle_beta   90.00
_cell.angle_gamma   90.00
#
_symmetry.space_group_name_H-M   'P 1'
#
loop_
_entity.id
_entity.type
_entity.pdbx_description
1 polymer ?
#
loop_
_entity_poly.entity_id
_entity_poly.type
_entity_poly.pdbx_seq_one_letter_code
_entity_poly.pdbx_strand_id
1 'polypeptide(L)'
;MGCQLADVITIASHYDKNAQLAQELWNDSKHRECRMAAPMLYPHEEMDMSTAIEWASSVESVEIADVLCHRLLRHLPDASRLWKQLRDSDKPLVQYTAWRLLLNLLLLNKVEKNAQLRTLVEQQLITATTPLLQVLQSIKEEL
;
A
#
# COMPACT_ATOMS: atom_id res chain seq x y z
N MET A 1 2.95 20.74 -14.23
CA MET A 1 3.42 19.52 -14.85
C MET A 1 3.96 18.58 -13.80
N GLY A 2 3.41 17.37 -13.73
CA GLY A 2 3.89 16.36 -12.81
C GLY A 2 4.91 15.45 -13.47
N CYS A 3 5.77 14.83 -12.67
CA CYS A 3 6.63 13.75 -13.12
C CYS A 3 5.82 12.48 -13.32
N GLN A 4 6.22 11.66 -14.27
CA GLN A 4 5.69 10.33 -14.40
C GLN A 4 6.28 9.43 -13.31
N LEU A 5 5.61 8.33 -12.98
CA LEU A 5 6.13 7.38 -11.98
C LEU A 5 7.54 6.90 -12.34
N ALA A 6 7.80 6.61 -13.62
CA ALA A 6 9.12 6.18 -14.06
C ALA A 6 10.20 7.23 -13.75
N ASP A 7 9.86 8.53 -13.87
CA ASP A 7 10.79 9.59 -13.54
C ASP A 7 11.08 9.65 -12.05
N VAL A 8 10.04 9.46 -11.23
CA VAL A 8 10.18 9.43 -9.77
C VAL A 8 11.07 8.28 -9.35
N ILE A 9 10.89 7.10 -9.92
CA ILE A 9 11.72 5.92 -9.63
C ILE A 9 13.18 6.21 -9.99
N THR A 10 13.42 6.80 -11.16
CA THR A 10 14.77 7.13 -11.61
C THR A 10 15.45 8.11 -10.66
N ILE A 11 14.74 9.16 -10.26
CA ILE A 11 15.28 10.17 -9.33
C ILE A 11 15.56 9.52 -7.96
N ALA A 12 14.60 8.77 -7.42
CA ALA A 12 14.73 8.15 -6.10
C ALA A 12 15.90 7.16 -6.06
N SER A 13 16.19 6.48 -7.17
CA SER A 13 17.28 5.51 -7.22
C SER A 13 18.67 6.12 -7.05
N HIS A 14 18.80 7.44 -7.22
CA HIS A 14 20.06 8.16 -7.01
C HIS A 14 20.35 8.51 -5.55
N TYR A 15 19.40 8.23 -4.65
CA TYR A 15 19.54 8.56 -3.23
C TYR A 15 19.57 7.31 -2.39
N ASP A 16 20.39 7.32 -1.33
CA ASP A 16 20.35 6.26 -0.33
C ASP A 16 19.06 6.33 0.46
N LYS A 17 18.58 5.19 0.91
CA LYS A 17 17.37 5.14 1.74
C LYS A 17 17.59 5.86 3.04
N ASN A 18 16.62 6.68 3.45
CA ASN A 18 16.70 7.53 4.63
C ASN A 18 15.30 7.78 5.18
N ALA A 19 15.04 7.29 6.38
CA ALA A 19 13.72 7.40 7.01
C ALA A 19 13.29 8.85 7.23
N GLN A 20 14.22 9.71 7.67
CA GLN A 20 13.92 11.12 7.94
C GLN A 20 13.53 11.84 6.65
N LEU A 21 14.31 11.68 5.59
CA LEU A 21 14.02 12.29 4.30
C LEU A 21 12.67 11.78 3.76
N ALA A 22 12.44 10.47 3.85
CA ALA A 22 11.19 9.87 3.39
C ALA A 22 9.99 10.45 4.14
N GLN A 23 10.10 10.60 5.48
CA GLN A 23 9.02 11.18 6.26
C GLN A 23 8.74 12.63 5.87
N GLU A 24 9.79 13.41 5.62
CA GLU A 24 9.63 14.79 5.16
C GLU A 24 8.93 14.87 3.81
N LEU A 25 9.30 13.98 2.89
CA LEU A 25 8.65 13.90 1.58
C LEU A 25 7.19 13.47 1.71
N TRP A 26 6.90 12.51 2.58
CA TRP A 26 5.53 12.05 2.82
C TRP A 26 4.65 13.15 3.41
N ASN A 27 5.23 14.00 4.26
CA ASN A 27 4.50 15.10 4.89
C ASN A 27 4.18 16.23 3.89
N ASP A 28 4.81 16.25 2.73
CA ASP A 28 4.52 17.24 1.69
C ASP A 28 3.33 16.79 0.86
N SER A 29 2.12 16.99 1.38
CA SER A 29 0.89 16.57 0.71
C SER A 29 0.53 17.42 -0.50
N LYS A 30 1.21 18.53 -0.71
CA LYS A 30 0.95 19.42 -1.86
C LYS A 30 1.60 18.93 -3.14
N HIS A 31 2.62 18.09 -3.04
CA HIS A 31 3.37 17.61 -4.19
C HIS A 31 3.25 16.08 -4.27
N ARG A 32 2.47 15.62 -5.23
CA ARG A 32 2.24 14.19 -5.47
C ARG A 32 3.56 13.43 -5.62
N GLU A 33 4.52 14.01 -6.33
CA GLU A 33 5.82 13.39 -6.58
C GLU A 33 6.58 13.11 -5.29
N CYS A 34 6.47 13.99 -4.30
CA CYS A 34 7.10 13.78 -2.99
C CYS A 34 6.50 12.55 -2.29
N ARG A 35 5.19 12.41 -2.30
CA ARG A 35 4.53 11.26 -1.71
C ARG A 35 4.79 9.96 -2.47
N MET A 36 5.00 10.05 -3.79
CA MET A 36 5.39 8.88 -4.59
C MET A 36 6.82 8.45 -4.30
N ALA A 37 7.73 9.39 -4.08
CA ALA A 37 9.13 9.09 -3.78
C ALA A 37 9.34 8.57 -2.38
N ALA A 38 8.54 9.02 -1.41
CA ALA A 38 8.73 8.69 0.00
C ALA A 38 8.78 7.17 0.28
N PRO A 39 7.83 6.36 -0.24
CA PRO A 39 7.90 4.91 -0.02
C PRO A 39 9.14 4.25 -0.60
N MET A 40 9.72 4.83 -1.63
CA MET A 40 10.93 4.29 -2.26
C MET A 40 12.18 4.55 -1.43
N LEU A 41 12.15 5.58 -0.58
CA LEU A 41 13.31 6.04 0.20
C LEU A 41 13.27 5.60 1.66
N TYR A 42 12.13 5.13 2.16
CA TYR A 42 12.03 4.68 3.54
C TYR A 42 12.62 3.27 3.68
N PRO A 43 13.61 3.05 4.57
CA PRO A 43 14.08 1.69 4.84
C PRO A 43 12.97 0.88 5.52
N HIS A 44 12.49 -0.18 4.88
CA HIS A 44 11.36 -0.93 5.41
C HIS A 44 11.64 -1.56 6.78
N GLU A 45 12.89 -1.89 7.10
CA GLU A 45 13.27 -2.45 8.40
C GLU A 45 13.18 -1.43 9.52
N GLU A 46 13.08 -0.14 9.22
CA GLU A 46 12.97 0.93 10.22
C GLU A 46 11.54 1.40 10.46
N MET A 47 10.58 0.95 9.65
CA MET A 47 9.19 1.39 9.80
C MET A 47 8.45 0.51 10.80
N ASP A 48 7.94 1.12 11.87
CA ASP A 48 7.11 0.41 12.84
C ASP A 48 5.64 0.37 12.39
N MET A 49 4.84 -0.43 13.09
CA MET A 49 3.42 -0.61 12.77
C MET A 49 2.64 0.70 12.89
N SER A 50 2.93 1.48 13.92
CA SER A 50 2.25 2.76 14.15
C SER A 50 2.47 3.72 12.98
N THR A 51 3.69 3.86 12.51
CA THR A 51 4.03 4.70 11.37
C THR A 51 3.38 4.19 10.08
N ALA A 52 3.39 2.87 9.88
CA ALA A 52 2.76 2.26 8.70
C ALA A 52 1.26 2.56 8.65
N ILE A 53 0.56 2.44 9.79
CA ILE A 53 -0.87 2.75 9.88
C ILE A 53 -1.11 4.24 9.58
N GLU A 54 -0.27 5.11 10.13
CA GLU A 54 -0.39 6.55 9.91
C GLU A 54 -0.23 6.91 8.43
N TRP A 55 0.76 6.34 7.76
CA TRP A 55 0.96 6.56 6.33
C TRP A 55 -0.23 6.05 5.52
N ALA A 56 -0.66 4.82 5.78
CA ALA A 56 -1.79 4.23 5.07
C ALA A 56 -3.08 5.02 5.28
N SER A 57 -3.25 5.61 6.47
CA SER A 57 -4.45 6.40 6.82
C SER A 57 -4.46 7.78 6.18
N SER A 58 -3.33 8.25 5.68
CA SER A 58 -3.20 9.58 5.05
C SER A 58 -3.10 9.54 3.53
N VAL A 59 -3.30 8.38 2.92
CA VAL A 59 -3.27 8.23 1.46
C VAL A 59 -4.40 9.07 0.83
N GLU A 60 -4.06 9.82 -0.23
CA GLU A 60 -5.01 10.72 -0.88
C GLU A 60 -5.46 10.26 -2.26
N SER A 61 -4.83 9.22 -2.82
CA SER A 61 -5.18 8.71 -4.15
C SER A 61 -4.86 7.23 -4.27
N VAL A 62 -5.52 6.58 -5.24
CA VAL A 62 -5.26 5.19 -5.59
C VAL A 62 -3.81 5.00 -6.02
N GLU A 63 -3.28 5.93 -6.81
CA GLU A 63 -1.91 5.85 -7.30
C GLU A 63 -0.90 5.83 -6.15
N ILE A 64 -1.06 6.71 -5.18
CA ILE A 64 -0.17 6.75 -4.01
C ILE A 64 -0.34 5.48 -3.17
N ALA A 65 -1.58 4.99 -3.00
CA ALA A 65 -1.82 3.73 -2.31
C ALA A 65 -1.08 2.57 -2.96
N ASP A 66 -1.12 2.49 -4.30
CA ASP A 66 -0.45 1.44 -5.05
C ASP A 66 1.07 1.49 -4.88
N VAL A 67 1.65 2.69 -4.97
CA VAL A 67 3.09 2.89 -4.78
C VAL A 67 3.49 2.54 -3.34
N LEU A 68 2.72 2.99 -2.36
CA LEU A 68 2.99 2.71 -0.95
C LEU A 68 3.00 1.20 -0.68
N CYS A 69 2.02 0.47 -1.18
CA CYS A 69 1.95 -0.98 -1.00
C CYS A 69 3.10 -1.69 -1.71
N HIS A 70 3.35 -1.33 -2.96
CA HIS A 70 4.32 -2.03 -3.79
C HIS A 70 5.76 -1.75 -3.36
N ARG A 71 6.08 -0.52 -2.97
CA ARG A 71 7.46 -0.11 -2.68
C ARG A 71 7.85 -0.28 -1.21
N LEU A 72 6.90 -0.26 -0.29
CA LEU A 72 7.23 -0.23 1.13
C LEU A 72 6.44 -1.26 1.93
N LEU A 73 5.11 -1.17 1.97
CA LEU A 73 4.32 -1.92 2.94
C LEU A 73 4.45 -3.44 2.79
N ARG A 74 4.53 -3.95 1.59
CA ARG A 74 4.65 -5.39 1.35
C ARG A 74 5.96 -5.98 1.87
N HIS A 75 6.96 -5.14 2.11
CA HIS A 75 8.27 -5.56 2.62
C HIS A 75 8.37 -5.54 4.13
N LEU A 76 7.34 -5.04 4.83
CA LEU A 76 7.34 -4.99 6.29
C LEU A 76 7.19 -6.40 6.88
N PRO A 77 7.89 -6.69 8.01
CA PRO A 77 7.78 -8.01 8.65
C PRO A 77 6.35 -8.35 9.07
N ASP A 78 5.59 -7.35 9.52
CA ASP A 78 4.21 -7.53 9.99
C ASP A 78 3.17 -7.09 8.98
N ALA A 79 3.47 -7.18 7.69
CA ALA A 79 2.60 -6.70 6.63
C ALA A 79 1.20 -7.36 6.65
N SER A 80 1.12 -8.67 6.95
CA SER A 80 -0.18 -9.34 7.00
C SER A 80 -1.04 -8.85 8.17
N ARG A 81 -0.41 -8.49 9.28
CA ARG A 81 -1.10 -7.90 10.42
C ARG A 81 -1.56 -6.48 10.09
N LEU A 82 -0.75 -5.72 9.38
CA LEU A 82 -1.10 -4.39 8.93
C LEU A 82 -2.35 -4.44 8.04
N TRP A 83 -2.38 -5.35 7.07
CA TRP A 83 -3.56 -5.53 6.21
C TRP A 83 -4.83 -5.74 7.03
N LYS A 84 -4.77 -6.62 8.03
CA LYS A 84 -5.94 -6.94 8.86
C LYS A 84 -6.43 -5.73 9.64
N GLN A 85 -5.53 -4.88 10.10
CA GLN A 85 -5.91 -3.67 10.82
C GLN A 85 -6.53 -2.62 9.90
N LEU A 86 -5.99 -2.46 8.69
CA LEU A 86 -6.47 -1.45 7.75
C LEU A 86 -7.81 -1.81 7.11
N ARG A 87 -8.09 -3.09 6.90
CA ARG A 87 -9.31 -3.51 6.19
C ARG A 87 -10.60 -3.12 6.90
N ASP A 88 -10.56 -2.92 8.19
CA ASP A 88 -11.74 -2.59 9.00
C ASP A 88 -12.04 -1.08 9.03
N SER A 89 -11.24 -0.28 8.34
CA SER A 89 -11.44 1.15 8.26
C SER A 89 -12.73 1.48 7.50
N ASP A 90 -13.41 2.56 7.91
CA ASP A 90 -14.58 3.09 7.20
C ASP A 90 -14.18 4.05 6.07
N LYS A 91 -12.90 4.36 5.92
CA LYS A 91 -12.40 5.25 4.86
C LYS A 91 -12.11 4.45 3.60
N PRO A 92 -12.73 4.80 2.46
CA PRO A 92 -12.58 4.00 1.23
C PRO A 92 -11.13 3.83 0.76
N LEU A 93 -10.30 4.86 0.83
CA LEU A 93 -8.90 4.76 0.40
C LEU A 93 -8.06 3.91 1.35
N VAL A 94 -8.39 3.89 2.64
CA VAL A 94 -7.70 3.02 3.60
C VAL A 94 -8.08 1.56 3.34
N GLN A 95 -9.35 1.29 3.11
CA GLN A 95 -9.81 -0.05 2.72
C GLN A 95 -9.13 -0.50 1.43
N TYR A 96 -9.08 0.38 0.42
CA TYR A 96 -8.39 0.07 -0.82
C TYR A 96 -6.93 -0.29 -0.57
N THR A 97 -6.25 0.50 0.24
CA THR A 97 -4.84 0.26 0.59
C THR A 97 -4.66 -1.11 1.25
N ALA A 98 -5.58 -1.48 2.15
CA ALA A 98 -5.54 -2.78 2.83
C ALA A 98 -5.62 -3.94 1.85
N TRP A 99 -6.62 -3.93 0.97
CA TRP A 99 -6.83 -5.00 0.01
C TRP A 99 -5.74 -5.03 -1.06
N ARG A 100 -5.25 -3.86 -1.48
CA ARG A 100 -4.11 -3.79 -2.40
C ARG A 100 -2.86 -4.41 -1.77
N LEU A 101 -2.63 -4.14 -0.49
CA LEU A 101 -1.54 -4.76 0.24
C LEU A 101 -1.70 -6.29 0.27
N LEU A 102 -2.89 -6.78 0.53
CA LEU A 102 -3.15 -8.22 0.52
C LEU A 102 -2.80 -8.83 -0.84
N LEU A 103 -3.19 -8.19 -1.94
CA LEU A 103 -2.85 -8.68 -3.27
C LEU A 103 -1.33 -8.80 -3.45
N ASN A 104 -0.58 -7.77 -3.05
CA ASN A 104 0.87 -7.81 -3.09
C ASN A 104 1.43 -8.98 -2.28
N LEU A 105 0.88 -9.22 -1.08
CA LEU A 105 1.35 -10.30 -0.21
C LEU A 105 1.04 -11.67 -0.80
N LEU A 106 -0.10 -11.84 -1.44
CA LEU A 106 -0.45 -13.09 -2.12
C LEU A 106 0.50 -13.37 -3.28
N LEU A 107 0.81 -12.35 -4.06
CA LEU A 107 1.74 -12.48 -5.19
C LEU A 107 3.16 -12.82 -4.74
N LEU A 108 3.54 -12.43 -3.53
CA LEU A 108 4.83 -12.75 -2.92
C LEU A 108 4.80 -14.03 -2.09
N ASN A 109 3.67 -14.73 -2.04
CA ASN A 109 3.47 -15.93 -1.23
C ASN A 109 3.73 -15.71 0.27
N LYS A 110 3.42 -14.51 0.77
CA LYS A 110 3.59 -14.15 2.18
C LYS A 110 2.34 -14.36 3.02
N VAL A 111 1.21 -14.69 2.40
CA VAL A 111 -0.06 -14.96 3.06
C VAL A 111 -0.59 -16.29 2.54
N GLU A 112 -1.09 -17.10 3.47
CA GLU A 112 -1.66 -18.39 3.12
C GLU A 112 -2.98 -18.27 2.38
N LYS A 113 -3.12 -19.01 1.29
CA LYS A 113 -4.36 -19.07 0.51
C LYS A 113 -5.24 -20.15 1.13
N ASN A 114 -6.34 -19.75 1.79
CA ASN A 114 -7.24 -20.69 2.45
C ASN A 114 -8.71 -20.33 2.23
N ALA A 115 -9.60 -21.20 2.69
CA ALA A 115 -11.04 -21.02 2.51
C ALA A 115 -11.58 -19.82 3.27
N GLN A 116 -11.00 -19.50 4.44
CA GLN A 116 -11.41 -18.34 5.22
C GLN A 116 -11.13 -17.04 4.48
N LEU A 117 -9.95 -16.94 3.88
CA LEU A 117 -9.58 -15.75 3.09
C LEU A 117 -10.50 -15.62 1.88
N ARG A 118 -10.78 -16.72 1.19
CA ARG A 118 -11.70 -16.74 0.05
C ARG A 118 -13.08 -16.21 0.45
N THR A 119 -13.61 -16.68 1.59
CA THR A 119 -14.90 -16.25 2.10
C THR A 119 -14.90 -14.73 2.37
N LEU A 120 -13.85 -14.21 3.00
CA LEU A 120 -13.73 -12.77 3.26
C LEU A 120 -13.75 -11.96 1.96
N VAL A 121 -13.02 -12.42 0.95
CA VAL A 121 -12.96 -11.74 -0.36
C VAL A 121 -14.33 -11.77 -1.02
N GLU A 122 -15.01 -12.90 -1.03
CA GLU A 122 -16.33 -13.04 -1.62
C GLU A 122 -17.37 -12.15 -0.94
N GLN A 123 -17.32 -12.05 0.38
CA GLN A 123 -18.19 -11.14 1.13
C GLN A 123 -17.96 -9.69 0.77
N GLN A 124 -16.68 -9.29 0.67
CA GLN A 124 -16.35 -7.92 0.31
C GLN A 124 -16.76 -7.57 -1.12
N LEU A 125 -16.69 -8.55 -2.03
CA LEU A 125 -17.09 -8.36 -3.43
C LEU A 125 -18.57 -7.98 -3.58
N ILE A 126 -19.42 -8.39 -2.65
CA ILE A 126 -20.87 -8.13 -2.72
C ILE A 126 -21.18 -6.64 -2.75
N THR A 127 -20.42 -5.85 -1.99
CA THR A 127 -20.67 -4.41 -1.85
C THR A 127 -19.59 -3.53 -2.46
N ALA A 128 -18.53 -4.13 -3.01
CA ALA A 128 -17.39 -3.37 -3.50
C ALA A 128 -17.72 -2.62 -4.79
N THR A 129 -17.14 -1.43 -4.92
CA THR A 129 -17.22 -0.60 -6.11
C THR A 129 -15.81 -0.30 -6.61
N THR A 130 -15.67 0.16 -7.87
CA THR A 130 -14.39 0.56 -8.43
C THR A 130 -13.79 1.71 -7.62
N PRO A 131 -12.47 1.73 -7.28
CA PRO A 131 -11.43 0.81 -7.78
C PRO A 131 -11.24 -0.47 -6.95
N LEU A 132 -11.84 -0.57 -5.77
CA LEU A 132 -11.67 -1.72 -4.89
C LEU A 132 -12.14 -3.01 -5.55
N LEU A 133 -13.23 -2.96 -6.30
CA LEU A 133 -13.78 -4.13 -7.00
C LEU A 133 -12.72 -4.82 -7.87
N GLN A 134 -11.94 -4.03 -8.61
CA GLN A 134 -10.91 -4.58 -9.50
C GLN A 134 -9.80 -5.29 -8.72
N VAL A 135 -9.39 -4.72 -7.60
CA VAL A 135 -8.38 -5.33 -6.73
C VAL A 135 -8.89 -6.64 -6.15
N LEU A 136 -10.14 -6.67 -5.68
CA LEU A 136 -10.74 -7.88 -5.13
C LEU A 136 -10.88 -8.99 -6.18
N GLN A 137 -11.21 -8.63 -7.41
CA GLN A 137 -11.27 -9.60 -8.51
C GLN A 137 -9.90 -10.21 -8.79
N SER A 138 -8.85 -9.40 -8.77
CA SER A 138 -7.47 -9.88 -8.92
C SER A 138 -7.07 -10.79 -7.78
N ILE A 139 -7.46 -10.45 -6.54
CA ILE A 139 -7.19 -11.31 -5.37
C ILE A 139 -7.90 -12.67 -5.55
N LYS A 140 -9.15 -12.65 -5.98
CA LYS A 140 -9.92 -13.89 -6.17
C LYS A 140 -9.27 -14.81 -7.20
N GLU A 141 -8.69 -14.25 -8.24
CA GLU A 141 -7.96 -15.02 -9.26
C GLU A 141 -6.73 -15.72 -8.68
N GLU A 142 -6.11 -15.14 -7.64
CA GLU A 142 -4.95 -15.72 -6.96
C GLU A 142 -5.34 -16.78 -5.94
N LEU A 143 -6.60 -16.87 -5.57
CA LEU A 143 -7.11 -17.86 -4.64
C LEU A 143 -7.70 -19.05 -5.37
#